data_b21346a56b62d3eed751b887cb54d954
#
_entry.id   b21346a56b62d3eed751b887cb54d954
#
_cell.length_a   1.000
_cell.length_b   1.000
_cell.length_c   1.000
_cell.angle_alpha   90.00
_cell.angle_beta   90.00
_cell.angle_gamma   90.00
#
_symmetry.space_group_name_H-M   'P 1'
#
loop_
_entity.id
_entity.type
_entity.pdbx_description
1 polymer ?
#
loop_
_entity_poly.entity_id
_entity_poly.type
_entity_poly.pdbx_seq_one_letter_code
_entity_poly.pdbx_strand_id
1 'polypeptide(L)'
;SLAAFPEIAVKALEAKPASRHVDLEKLTRDFLLHDDQPHQSSSGFGQPELIVYDNPKFYIQALFWLDGTTDIHQHEFSGAFQVLEGSSIHSRYVFENAESITAHFRMGDLKLQETQLLERGDTVPIVSGRSCIHSLFHLETPSVTIVIRTQSDPGTGPQFTYLPPHLAIDPVQGDFLTLRRKQLLDVLEHTASPEYASLILKMIGTLDFERGFFTLQNAMGHLRNLGAWDQAWAAFSKKHGALAKPVLPSLLEIIRRDALVAMRSSIEDPDHRFLLALLLNLESREAVLAMVARRYSGDPLENIFHWAVELTHCSESGTWILNAEFPDDIELPPDEQAPLFLTALNHFLAGGKTPPELKSVSKKNLSSLRAALESSAWKMLLK
;
A
#
# COMPACT_ATOMS: atom_id res chain seq x y z
N SER A 1 0.82 15.41 -30.06
CA SER A 1 -0.12 14.28 -29.81
C SER A 1 -0.14 13.97 -28.34
N LEU A 2 -1.23 13.40 -27.82
CA LEU A 2 -1.33 12.97 -26.42
C LEU A 2 -0.21 11.99 -26.06
N ALA A 3 0.18 11.11 -26.96
CA ALA A 3 1.29 10.16 -26.76
C ALA A 3 2.67 10.82 -26.50
N ALA A 4 2.87 12.06 -26.93
CA ALA A 4 4.12 12.80 -26.69
C ALA A 4 4.03 13.70 -25.43
N PHE A 5 2.86 13.82 -24.82
CA PHE A 5 2.66 14.74 -23.69
C PHE A 5 3.51 14.42 -22.46
N PRO A 6 3.70 13.15 -22.05
CA PRO A 6 4.59 12.80 -20.94
C PRO A 6 6.02 13.32 -21.14
N GLU A 7 6.61 13.11 -22.34
CA GLU A 7 7.95 13.60 -22.64
C GLU A 7 8.04 15.14 -22.64
N ILE A 8 7.00 15.81 -23.13
CA ILE A 8 6.92 17.29 -23.12
C ILE A 8 6.87 17.79 -21.67
N ALA A 9 6.06 17.16 -20.82
CA ALA A 9 5.94 17.51 -19.41
C ALA A 9 7.26 17.26 -18.65
N VAL A 10 7.93 16.13 -18.87
CA VAL A 10 9.27 15.85 -18.32
C VAL A 10 10.26 16.93 -18.73
N LYS A 11 10.40 17.21 -20.05
CA LYS A 11 11.32 18.24 -20.56
C LYS A 11 11.03 19.62 -19.97
N ALA A 12 9.77 19.97 -19.77
CA ALA A 12 9.39 21.23 -19.15
C ALA A 12 9.85 21.33 -17.70
N LEU A 13 9.63 20.25 -16.90
CA LEU A 13 10.05 20.16 -15.51
C LEU A 13 11.58 20.11 -15.37
N GLU A 14 12.29 19.45 -16.29
CA GLU A 14 13.76 19.41 -16.28
C GLU A 14 14.38 20.75 -16.70
N ALA A 15 13.82 21.42 -17.72
CA ALA A 15 14.31 22.72 -18.19
C ALA A 15 14.10 23.85 -17.14
N LYS A 16 12.99 23.76 -16.39
CA LYS A 16 12.67 24.67 -15.29
C LYS A 16 12.18 23.88 -14.08
N PRO A 17 13.08 23.30 -13.28
CA PRO A 17 12.72 22.46 -12.16
C PRO A 17 11.83 23.19 -11.15
N ALA A 18 10.60 22.73 -10.98
CA ALA A 18 9.66 23.33 -10.04
C ALA A 18 10.21 23.27 -8.61
N SER A 19 10.95 22.21 -8.27
CA SER A 19 11.64 22.05 -6.97
C SER A 19 12.62 23.18 -6.62
N ARG A 20 13.08 23.97 -7.61
CA ARG A 20 13.97 25.13 -7.40
C ARG A 20 13.26 26.47 -7.47
N HIS A 21 12.03 26.50 -7.99
CA HIS A 21 11.32 27.75 -8.31
C HIS A 21 10.02 27.92 -7.54
N VAL A 22 9.43 26.82 -7.03
CA VAL A 22 8.21 26.89 -6.23
C VAL A 22 8.57 27.06 -4.76
N ASP A 23 8.08 28.15 -4.20
CA ASP A 23 8.09 28.42 -2.77
C ASP A 23 6.76 27.91 -2.19
N LEU A 24 6.81 26.81 -1.45
CA LEU A 24 5.62 26.16 -0.89
C LEU A 24 4.93 26.99 0.18
N GLU A 25 5.67 27.76 0.98
CA GLU A 25 5.06 28.66 1.97
C GLU A 25 4.31 29.79 1.28
N LYS A 26 4.90 30.38 0.24
CA LYS A 26 4.25 31.40 -0.57
C LYS A 26 3.01 30.84 -1.28
N LEU A 27 3.11 29.64 -1.89
CA LEU A 27 1.99 28.98 -2.55
C LEU A 27 0.83 28.78 -1.57
N THR A 28 1.10 28.22 -0.39
CA THR A 28 0.10 27.99 0.64
C THR A 28 -0.55 29.29 1.11
N ARG A 29 0.25 30.33 1.34
CA ARG A 29 -0.23 31.64 1.75
C ARG A 29 -1.13 32.28 0.69
N ASP A 30 -0.72 32.22 -0.58
CA ASP A 30 -1.47 32.79 -1.70
C ASP A 30 -2.83 32.08 -1.83
N PHE A 31 -2.90 30.76 -1.70
CA PHE A 31 -4.16 30.02 -1.69
C PHE A 31 -5.08 30.34 -0.50
N LEU A 32 -4.51 30.65 0.66
CA LEU A 32 -5.30 30.97 1.86
C LEU A 32 -5.84 32.40 1.87
N LEU A 33 -5.17 33.33 1.18
CA LEU A 33 -5.45 34.76 1.31
C LEU A 33 -6.08 35.40 0.05
N HIS A 34 -6.07 34.70 -1.11
CA HIS A 34 -6.56 35.25 -2.36
C HIS A 34 -7.63 34.35 -2.99
N ASP A 35 -8.73 34.95 -3.43
CA ASP A 35 -9.89 34.25 -4.01
C ASP A 35 -9.74 34.01 -5.54
N ASP A 36 -8.78 34.64 -6.21
CA ASP A 36 -8.53 34.57 -7.67
C ASP A 36 -7.71 33.31 -8.05
N GLN A 37 -8.03 32.18 -7.44
CA GLN A 37 -7.39 30.90 -7.73
C GLN A 37 -8.02 30.20 -8.96
N PRO A 38 -7.29 29.33 -9.66
CA PRO A 38 -7.87 28.45 -10.66
C PRO A 38 -9.02 27.62 -10.10
N HIS A 39 -9.93 27.18 -10.98
CA HIS A 39 -11.02 26.29 -10.55
C HIS A 39 -10.46 25.03 -9.89
N GLN A 40 -10.93 24.71 -8.68
CA GLN A 40 -10.50 23.56 -7.93
C GLN A 40 -11.42 22.35 -8.19
N SER A 41 -10.84 21.14 -8.31
CA SER A 41 -11.63 19.92 -8.44
C SER A 41 -12.20 19.47 -7.11
N SER A 42 -13.22 18.60 -7.15
CA SER A 42 -13.73 17.91 -5.96
C SER A 42 -12.94 16.64 -5.62
N SER A 43 -11.78 16.42 -6.26
CA SER A 43 -10.91 15.29 -5.99
C SER A 43 -10.36 15.36 -4.55
N GLY A 44 -10.28 14.20 -3.90
CA GLY A 44 -9.63 14.03 -2.59
C GLY A 44 -8.31 13.27 -2.70
N PHE A 45 -7.65 13.30 -3.87
CA PHE A 45 -6.45 12.50 -4.10
C PHE A 45 -5.23 13.02 -3.33
N GLY A 46 -5.08 14.32 -3.14
CA GLY A 46 -4.07 14.93 -2.27
C GLY A 46 -4.63 15.37 -0.90
N GLN A 47 -3.76 15.79 0.00
CA GLN A 47 -4.09 16.24 1.35
C GLN A 47 -3.51 17.65 1.65
N PRO A 48 -3.87 18.73 0.91
CA PRO A 48 -4.80 18.79 -0.22
C PRO A 48 -4.15 18.60 -1.60
N GLU A 49 -5.03 18.53 -2.62
CA GLU A 49 -4.72 18.76 -4.03
C GLU A 49 -5.02 20.23 -4.38
N LEU A 50 -4.04 20.96 -4.91
CA LEU A 50 -4.21 22.36 -5.32
C LEU A 50 -3.96 22.50 -6.81
N ILE A 51 -4.97 22.89 -7.59
CA ILE A 51 -4.80 23.24 -9.01
C ILE A 51 -4.20 24.63 -9.06
N VAL A 52 -2.97 24.76 -9.56
CA VAL A 52 -2.22 26.02 -9.64
C VAL A 52 -2.26 26.66 -11.04
N TYR A 53 -2.64 25.89 -12.03
CA TYR A 53 -2.86 26.34 -13.40
C TYR A 53 -3.83 25.40 -14.11
N ASP A 54 -4.77 25.97 -14.88
CA ASP A 54 -5.75 25.20 -15.64
C ASP A 54 -5.98 25.82 -17.03
N ASN A 55 -6.11 24.94 -18.04
CA ASN A 55 -6.59 25.27 -19.38
C ASN A 55 -7.26 24.04 -20.02
N PRO A 56 -7.97 24.18 -21.17
CA PRO A 56 -8.71 23.06 -21.76
C PRO A 56 -7.88 21.85 -22.20
N LYS A 57 -6.55 21.93 -22.25
CA LYS A 57 -5.67 20.86 -22.72
C LYS A 57 -4.97 20.13 -21.58
N PHE A 58 -4.56 20.87 -20.55
CA PHE A 58 -3.85 20.33 -19.40
C PHE A 58 -3.99 21.26 -18.20
N TYR A 59 -3.67 20.74 -17.03
CA TYR A 59 -3.55 21.54 -15.82
C TYR A 59 -2.32 21.12 -15.00
N ILE A 60 -1.96 21.96 -14.05
CA ILE A 60 -0.85 21.75 -13.13
C ILE A 60 -1.43 21.76 -11.72
N GLN A 61 -1.10 20.73 -10.95
CA GLN A 61 -1.54 20.59 -9.57
C GLN A 61 -0.37 20.32 -8.64
N ALA A 62 -0.43 20.85 -7.43
CA ALA A 62 0.44 20.50 -6.33
C ALA A 62 -0.31 19.54 -5.39
N LEU A 63 0.27 18.40 -5.10
CA LEU A 63 -0.28 17.38 -4.22
C LEU A 63 0.53 17.37 -2.92
N PHE A 64 -0.13 17.63 -1.82
CA PHE A 64 0.43 17.50 -0.49
C PHE A 64 0.06 16.13 0.09
N TRP A 65 0.99 15.49 0.75
CA TRP A 65 0.83 14.18 1.36
C TRP A 65 1.22 14.26 2.84
N LEU A 66 0.24 14.18 3.72
CA LEU A 66 0.43 14.16 5.17
C LEU A 66 0.62 12.72 5.66
N ASP A 67 -0.33 11.85 5.34
CA ASP A 67 -0.31 10.43 5.72
C ASP A 67 -0.38 9.49 4.51
N GLY A 68 -0.37 10.06 3.29
CA GLY A 68 -0.69 9.36 2.08
C GLY A 68 0.36 8.35 1.67
N THR A 69 -0.11 7.14 1.39
CA THR A 69 0.53 6.24 0.46
C THR A 69 -0.49 5.95 -0.63
N THR A 70 -0.06 5.94 -1.89
CA THR A 70 -0.99 5.67 -2.97
C THR A 70 -1.20 4.17 -3.12
N ASP A 71 -2.42 3.77 -3.43
CA ASP A 71 -2.70 2.42 -3.90
C ASP A 71 -1.87 2.11 -5.17
N ILE A 72 -1.71 0.84 -5.49
CA ILE A 72 -1.15 0.46 -6.79
C ILE A 72 -2.23 0.75 -7.84
N HIS A 73 -1.98 1.72 -8.73
CA HIS A 73 -2.97 2.20 -9.68
C HIS A 73 -2.39 2.54 -11.05
N GLN A 74 -3.26 2.69 -12.02
CA GLN A 74 -2.98 3.30 -13.32
C GLN A 74 -3.70 4.64 -13.43
N HIS A 75 -3.31 5.46 -14.41
CA HIS A 75 -3.94 6.76 -14.66
C HIS A 75 -4.79 6.73 -15.92
N GLU A 76 -5.88 7.48 -15.93
CA GLU A 76 -6.65 7.79 -17.14
C GLU A 76 -6.15 9.05 -17.87
N PHE A 77 -5.01 9.60 -17.44
CA PHE A 77 -4.38 10.79 -17.99
C PHE A 77 -2.89 10.56 -18.26
N SER A 78 -2.30 11.41 -19.07
CA SER A 78 -0.87 11.46 -19.34
C SER A 78 -0.23 12.73 -18.77
N GLY A 79 1.05 12.66 -18.42
CA GLY A 79 1.76 13.80 -17.86
C GLY A 79 3.13 13.45 -17.29
N ALA A 80 3.56 14.23 -16.33
CA ALA A 80 4.73 13.96 -15.50
C ALA A 80 4.55 14.59 -14.11
N PHE A 81 5.20 14.00 -13.11
CA PHE A 81 5.32 14.63 -11.80
C PHE A 81 6.77 14.85 -11.41
N GLN A 82 7.01 15.84 -10.56
CA GLN A 82 8.31 16.09 -9.93
C GLN A 82 8.13 16.21 -8.43
N VAL A 83 9.07 15.63 -7.67
CA VAL A 83 9.11 15.78 -6.20
C VAL A 83 9.56 17.19 -5.87
N LEU A 84 8.74 17.95 -5.13
CA LEU A 84 9.05 19.30 -4.64
C LEU A 84 9.68 19.27 -3.26
N GLU A 85 9.15 18.43 -2.37
CA GLU A 85 9.60 18.29 -0.98
C GLU A 85 9.44 16.84 -0.53
N GLY A 86 10.35 16.39 0.35
CA GLY A 86 10.38 15.03 0.86
C GLY A 86 10.93 14.03 -0.14
N SER A 87 10.70 12.74 0.17
CA SER A 87 11.10 11.61 -0.65
C SER A 87 10.03 10.51 -0.65
N SER A 88 10.12 9.58 -1.61
CA SER A 88 9.13 8.52 -1.74
C SER A 88 9.74 7.25 -2.31
N ILE A 89 9.28 6.09 -1.84
CA ILE A 89 9.50 4.83 -2.54
C ILE A 89 8.47 4.72 -3.66
N HIS A 90 8.95 4.71 -4.89
CA HIS A 90 8.17 4.57 -6.12
C HIS A 90 8.32 3.16 -6.67
N SER A 91 7.25 2.40 -6.71
CA SER A 91 7.21 1.05 -7.26
C SER A 91 6.41 1.01 -8.55
N ARG A 92 6.95 0.35 -9.59
CA ARG A 92 6.31 0.17 -10.90
C ARG A 92 6.00 -1.30 -11.13
N TYR A 93 4.86 -1.55 -11.76
CA TYR A 93 4.32 -2.89 -11.96
C TYR A 93 3.89 -3.12 -13.41
N VAL A 94 3.77 -4.41 -13.77
CA VAL A 94 3.06 -4.88 -14.96
C VAL A 94 1.92 -5.80 -14.54
N PHE A 95 0.83 -5.76 -15.31
CA PHE A 95 -0.30 -6.66 -15.11
C PHE A 95 -0.45 -7.54 -16.35
N GLU A 96 0.03 -8.78 -16.23
CA GLU A 96 0.07 -9.78 -17.29
C GLU A 96 -1.16 -10.67 -17.26
N ASN A 97 -1.40 -11.43 -18.35
CA ASN A 97 -2.48 -12.41 -18.46
C ASN A 97 -3.88 -11.84 -18.08
N ALA A 98 -4.10 -10.55 -18.33
CA ALA A 98 -5.29 -9.84 -17.87
C ALA A 98 -6.56 -10.30 -18.62
N GLU A 99 -7.51 -10.83 -17.85
CA GLU A 99 -8.86 -11.18 -18.31
C GLU A 99 -9.89 -10.26 -17.67
N SER A 100 -10.84 -9.74 -18.47
CA SER A 100 -11.94 -8.94 -17.95
C SER A 100 -13.07 -9.86 -17.48
N ILE A 101 -13.40 -9.80 -16.21
CA ILE A 101 -14.55 -10.49 -15.62
C ILE A 101 -15.82 -9.64 -15.84
N THR A 102 -15.68 -8.33 -15.60
CA THR A 102 -16.66 -7.29 -15.94
C THR A 102 -15.93 -6.08 -16.54
N ALA A 103 -16.66 -5.02 -16.86
CA ALA A 103 -16.03 -3.76 -17.27
C ALA A 103 -15.16 -3.13 -16.17
N HIS A 104 -15.45 -3.46 -14.90
CA HIS A 104 -14.86 -2.85 -13.71
C HIS A 104 -14.01 -3.81 -12.87
N PHE A 105 -13.91 -5.10 -13.28
CA PHE A 105 -13.17 -6.13 -12.55
C PHE A 105 -12.32 -6.97 -13.51
N ARG A 106 -11.03 -7.08 -13.23
CA ARG A 106 -10.09 -7.89 -14.02
C ARG A 106 -9.30 -8.85 -13.12
N MET A 107 -8.92 -9.96 -13.71
CA MET A 107 -7.97 -10.92 -13.14
C MET A 107 -6.73 -11.00 -14.00
N GLY A 108 -5.59 -11.28 -13.38
CA GLY A 108 -4.30 -11.41 -14.07
C GLY A 108 -3.18 -11.65 -13.07
N ASP A 109 -1.96 -11.28 -13.46
CA ASP A 109 -0.78 -11.43 -12.63
C ASP A 109 -0.08 -10.07 -12.51
N LEU A 110 -0.14 -9.48 -11.33
CA LEU A 110 0.59 -8.25 -11.02
C LEU A 110 2.02 -8.59 -10.60
N LYS A 111 2.99 -8.04 -11.32
CA LYS A 111 4.41 -8.25 -11.05
C LYS A 111 5.12 -6.93 -10.83
N LEU A 112 5.93 -6.87 -9.79
CA LEU A 112 6.84 -5.75 -9.55
C LEU A 112 7.91 -5.73 -10.67
N GLN A 113 8.10 -4.57 -11.31
CA GLN A 113 9.16 -4.36 -12.31
C GLN A 113 10.39 -3.73 -11.70
N GLU A 114 10.18 -2.62 -10.98
CA GLU A 114 11.27 -1.88 -10.35
C GLU A 114 10.78 -1.09 -9.14
N THR A 115 11.70 -0.76 -8.26
CA THR A 115 11.47 0.14 -7.14
C THR A 115 12.60 1.14 -7.07
N GLN A 116 12.26 2.42 -6.90
CA GLN A 116 13.19 3.54 -6.85
C GLN A 116 12.90 4.39 -5.62
N LEU A 117 13.96 4.96 -5.05
CA LEU A 117 13.85 6.09 -4.13
C LEU A 117 13.82 7.36 -4.98
N LEU A 118 12.73 8.12 -4.88
CA LEU A 118 12.60 9.44 -5.49
C LEU A 118 12.87 10.50 -4.43
N GLU A 119 13.70 11.45 -4.79
CA GLU A 119 14.12 12.57 -3.95
C GLU A 119 13.73 13.91 -4.61
N ARG A 120 13.88 14.98 -3.86
CA ARG A 120 13.56 16.33 -4.35
C ARG A 120 14.23 16.64 -5.69
N GLY A 121 13.43 16.97 -6.70
CA GLY A 121 13.85 17.27 -8.06
C GLY A 121 13.71 16.13 -9.04
N ASP A 122 13.54 14.88 -8.56
CA ASP A 122 13.30 13.74 -9.44
C ASP A 122 11.98 13.90 -10.20
N THR A 123 12.04 13.60 -11.48
CA THR A 123 10.90 13.74 -12.40
C THR A 123 10.55 12.39 -13.02
N VAL A 124 9.26 12.05 -13.01
CA VAL A 124 8.77 10.78 -13.51
C VAL A 124 7.65 11.01 -14.55
N PRO A 125 7.72 10.39 -15.74
CA PRO A 125 6.64 10.43 -16.71
C PRO A 125 5.44 9.60 -16.26
N ILE A 126 4.24 10.07 -16.56
CA ILE A 126 2.97 9.37 -16.41
C ILE A 126 2.42 9.06 -17.79
N VAL A 127 2.31 7.78 -18.13
CA VAL A 127 1.65 7.31 -19.35
C VAL A 127 0.29 6.73 -18.95
N SER A 128 -0.76 7.16 -19.62
CA SER A 128 -2.12 6.71 -19.32
C SER A 128 -2.31 5.18 -19.54
N GLY A 129 -3.24 4.61 -18.82
CA GLY A 129 -3.60 3.20 -18.89
C GLY A 129 -2.54 2.27 -18.26
N ARG A 130 -2.54 1.00 -18.67
CA ARG A 130 -1.70 -0.07 -18.11
C ARG A 130 -0.19 0.08 -18.35
N SER A 131 0.21 1.06 -19.15
CA SER A 131 1.64 1.31 -19.41
C SER A 131 2.36 1.95 -18.23
N CYS A 132 1.60 2.51 -17.28
CA CYS A 132 2.14 3.06 -16.03
C CYS A 132 1.26 2.61 -14.87
N ILE A 133 1.56 1.44 -14.33
CA ILE A 133 0.98 0.95 -13.08
C ILE A 133 2.00 1.20 -12.00
N HIS A 134 1.65 1.99 -10.98
CA HIS A 134 2.59 2.35 -9.95
C HIS A 134 1.94 2.60 -8.58
N SER A 135 2.79 2.74 -7.56
CA SER A 135 2.45 3.26 -6.24
C SER A 135 3.57 4.15 -5.71
N LEU A 136 3.22 5.06 -4.82
CA LEU A 136 4.14 5.89 -4.07
C LEU A 136 3.94 5.67 -2.57
N PHE A 137 5.01 5.49 -1.83
CA PHE A 137 5.02 5.52 -0.38
C PHE A 137 5.86 6.70 0.08
N HIS A 138 5.19 7.72 0.61
CA HIS A 138 5.83 8.97 1.05
C HIS A 138 6.50 8.77 2.40
N LEU A 139 7.77 9.17 2.51
CA LEU A 139 8.59 8.96 3.70
C LEU A 139 8.42 10.10 4.72
N GLU A 140 8.49 11.34 4.29
CA GLU A 140 8.35 12.52 5.13
C GLU A 140 6.89 13.02 5.19
N THR A 141 6.61 13.91 6.15
CA THR A 141 5.32 14.58 6.35
C THR A 141 5.56 16.08 6.56
N PRO A 142 5.13 16.96 5.63
CA PRO A 142 4.54 16.62 4.34
C PRO A 142 5.58 16.16 3.30
N SER A 143 5.18 15.27 2.38
CA SER A 143 5.80 15.19 1.07
C SER A 143 4.96 15.98 0.09
N VAL A 144 5.58 16.60 -0.93
CA VAL A 144 4.87 17.41 -1.93
C VAL A 144 5.36 17.06 -3.33
N THR A 145 4.41 16.84 -4.24
CA THR A 145 4.69 16.63 -5.65
C THR A 145 3.94 17.65 -6.52
N ILE A 146 4.54 18.06 -7.63
CA ILE A 146 3.84 18.83 -8.67
C ILE A 146 3.61 17.92 -9.86
N VAL A 147 2.42 18.01 -10.45
CA VAL A 147 2.00 17.17 -11.58
C VAL A 147 1.55 18.08 -12.71
N ILE A 148 2.11 17.89 -13.91
CA ILE A 148 1.60 18.45 -15.15
C ILE A 148 0.86 17.33 -15.87
N ARG A 149 -0.45 17.48 -16.09
CA ARG A 149 -1.27 16.40 -16.64
C ARG A 149 -2.37 16.86 -17.59
N THR A 150 -2.74 15.98 -18.53
CA THR A 150 -3.96 16.13 -19.33
C THR A 150 -5.20 15.99 -18.44
N GLN A 151 -6.38 16.41 -18.93
CA GLN A 151 -7.65 16.24 -18.22
C GLN A 151 -7.97 14.73 -18.07
N SER A 152 -8.22 14.08 -19.19
CA SER A 152 -8.31 12.62 -19.33
C SER A 152 -7.94 12.24 -20.76
N ASP A 153 -7.38 11.05 -20.93
CA ASP A 153 -6.99 10.57 -22.25
C ASP A 153 -8.07 9.66 -22.82
N PRO A 154 -8.56 9.91 -24.05
CA PRO A 154 -9.61 9.11 -24.65
C PRO A 154 -9.22 7.64 -24.79
N GLY A 155 -10.14 6.74 -24.41
CA GLY A 155 -9.99 5.30 -24.62
C GLY A 155 -9.09 4.56 -23.65
N THR A 156 -8.62 5.20 -22.58
CA THR A 156 -7.78 4.54 -21.56
C THR A 156 -8.58 3.67 -20.59
N GLY A 157 -9.90 3.81 -20.59
CA GLY A 157 -10.80 3.11 -19.65
C GLY A 157 -10.69 3.68 -18.22
N PRO A 158 -11.31 3.02 -17.25
CA PRO A 158 -11.27 3.50 -15.88
C PRO A 158 -9.87 3.41 -15.27
N GLN A 159 -9.63 4.24 -14.26
CA GLN A 159 -8.43 4.20 -13.45
C GLN A 159 -8.48 3.03 -12.49
N PHE A 160 -7.97 1.86 -12.93
CA PHE A 160 -7.93 0.67 -12.08
C PHE A 160 -6.98 0.82 -10.90
N THR A 161 -7.44 0.31 -9.75
CA THR A 161 -6.61 -0.03 -8.59
C THR A 161 -6.26 -1.52 -8.65
N TYR A 162 -5.01 -1.86 -8.38
CA TYR A 162 -4.50 -3.22 -8.45
C TYR A 162 -4.33 -3.80 -7.05
N LEU A 163 -4.89 -4.99 -6.85
CA LEU A 163 -4.86 -5.74 -5.60
C LEU A 163 -3.98 -6.96 -5.78
N PRO A 164 -2.70 -6.89 -5.34
CA PRO A 164 -1.76 -8.00 -5.52
C PRO A 164 -2.29 -9.30 -4.94
N PRO A 165 -1.90 -10.44 -5.50
CA PRO A 165 -1.11 -10.59 -6.72
C PRO A 165 -1.94 -10.68 -8.00
N HIS A 166 -3.30 -10.72 -7.96
CA HIS A 166 -4.07 -11.18 -9.11
C HIS A 166 -5.22 -10.30 -9.57
N LEU A 167 -5.59 -9.25 -8.87
CA LEU A 167 -6.83 -8.53 -9.14
C LEU A 167 -6.59 -7.08 -9.54
N ALA A 168 -7.49 -6.55 -10.38
CA ALA A 168 -7.61 -5.13 -10.66
C ALA A 168 -9.09 -4.73 -10.64
N ILE A 169 -9.41 -3.67 -9.92
CA ILE A 169 -10.78 -3.17 -9.73
C ILE A 169 -10.87 -1.70 -10.11
N ASP A 170 -12.03 -1.28 -10.58
CA ASP A 170 -12.37 0.14 -10.71
C ASP A 170 -12.92 0.64 -9.37
N PRO A 171 -12.18 1.49 -8.63
CA PRO A 171 -12.59 1.93 -7.31
C PRO A 171 -13.79 2.90 -7.34
N VAL A 172 -14.07 3.50 -8.49
CA VAL A 172 -15.14 4.51 -8.67
C VAL A 172 -16.43 3.87 -9.18
N GLN A 173 -16.46 2.55 -9.31
CA GLN A 173 -17.65 1.86 -9.76
C GLN A 173 -18.89 2.19 -8.93
N GLY A 174 -19.86 2.81 -9.59
CA GLY A 174 -21.00 3.43 -8.97
C GLY A 174 -22.23 2.51 -8.76
N ASP A 175 -22.08 1.24 -8.33
CA ASP A 175 -23.24 0.52 -7.81
C ASP A 175 -23.58 1.01 -6.41
N PHE A 176 -24.40 2.08 -6.35
CA PHE A 176 -24.84 2.66 -5.07
C PHE A 176 -25.55 1.65 -4.16
N LEU A 177 -26.18 0.63 -4.70
CA LEU A 177 -26.81 -0.42 -3.89
C LEU A 177 -25.75 -1.26 -3.16
N THR A 178 -24.69 -1.65 -3.85
CA THR A 178 -23.56 -2.35 -3.24
C THR A 178 -22.90 -1.49 -2.16
N LEU A 179 -22.68 -0.20 -2.43
CA LEU A 179 -22.17 0.74 -1.42
C LEU A 179 -23.08 0.81 -0.17
N ARG A 180 -24.41 0.92 -0.36
CA ARG A 180 -25.35 0.97 0.78
C ARG A 180 -25.40 -0.35 1.55
N ARG A 181 -25.29 -1.49 0.87
CA ARG A 181 -25.18 -2.80 1.53
C ARG A 181 -23.93 -2.91 2.38
N LYS A 182 -22.78 -2.45 1.86
CA LYS A 182 -21.53 -2.37 2.63
C LYS A 182 -21.75 -1.55 3.91
N GLN A 183 -22.28 -0.34 3.80
CA GLN A 183 -22.56 0.54 4.97
C GLN A 183 -23.52 -0.11 5.97
N LEU A 184 -24.52 -0.88 5.50
CA LEU A 184 -25.41 -1.61 6.39
C LEU A 184 -24.71 -2.78 7.10
N LEU A 185 -23.78 -3.45 6.43
CA LEU A 185 -22.94 -4.47 7.07
C LEU A 185 -22.07 -3.85 8.17
N ASP A 186 -21.49 -2.68 7.94
CA ASP A 186 -20.72 -1.95 8.95
C ASP A 186 -21.59 -1.60 10.17
N VAL A 187 -22.87 -1.20 9.95
CA VAL A 187 -23.84 -0.98 11.06
C VAL A 187 -24.09 -2.27 11.84
N LEU A 188 -24.30 -3.40 11.16
CA LEU A 188 -24.53 -4.69 11.83
C LEU A 188 -23.30 -5.18 12.61
N GLU A 189 -22.09 -4.93 12.13
CA GLU A 189 -20.86 -5.18 12.84
C GLU A 189 -20.78 -4.33 14.11
N HIS A 190 -20.93 -3.02 14.01
CA HIS A 190 -20.90 -2.11 15.16
C HIS A 190 -21.96 -2.38 16.23
N THR A 191 -23.11 -2.92 15.83
CA THR A 191 -24.17 -3.32 16.75
C THR A 191 -24.04 -4.75 17.25
N ALA A 192 -22.95 -5.44 16.90
CA ALA A 192 -22.70 -6.85 17.23
C ALA A 192 -23.91 -7.77 16.91
N SER A 193 -24.54 -7.55 15.74
CA SER A 193 -25.74 -8.29 15.34
C SER A 193 -25.48 -9.81 15.25
N PRO A 194 -26.27 -10.65 15.90
CA PRO A 194 -26.11 -12.10 15.81
C PRO A 194 -26.44 -12.64 14.42
N GLU A 195 -27.13 -11.87 13.58
CA GLU A 195 -27.48 -12.28 12.21
C GLU A 195 -26.39 -12.01 11.19
N TYR A 196 -25.32 -11.25 11.54
CA TYR A 196 -24.28 -10.80 10.61
C TYR A 196 -23.76 -11.93 9.70
N ALA A 197 -23.20 -12.99 10.31
CA ALA A 197 -22.64 -14.12 9.54
C ALA A 197 -23.68 -14.80 8.65
N SER A 198 -24.90 -15.01 9.15
CA SER A 198 -25.97 -15.67 8.40
C SER A 198 -26.42 -14.84 7.19
N LEU A 199 -26.44 -13.51 7.32
CA LEU A 199 -26.77 -12.59 6.23
C LEU A 199 -25.68 -12.60 5.16
N ILE A 200 -24.41 -12.55 5.55
CA ILE A 200 -23.28 -12.65 4.61
C ILE A 200 -23.37 -13.96 3.80
N LEU A 201 -23.61 -15.09 4.45
CA LEU A 201 -23.77 -16.38 3.77
C LEU A 201 -24.90 -16.39 2.75
N LYS A 202 -26.05 -15.80 3.09
CA LYS A 202 -27.19 -15.65 2.16
C LYS A 202 -26.82 -14.73 1.00
N MET A 203 -26.14 -13.61 1.26
CA MET A 203 -25.69 -12.68 0.21
C MET A 203 -24.73 -13.37 -0.76
N ILE A 204 -23.69 -14.05 -0.27
CA ILE A 204 -22.73 -14.79 -1.09
C ILE A 204 -23.45 -15.84 -1.95
N GLY A 205 -24.46 -16.50 -1.42
CA GLY A 205 -25.28 -17.48 -2.15
C GLY A 205 -26.04 -16.89 -3.36
N THR A 206 -26.35 -15.60 -3.36
CA THR A 206 -27.18 -14.94 -4.38
C THR A 206 -26.42 -13.96 -5.28
N LEU A 207 -25.42 -13.24 -4.75
CA LEU A 207 -24.67 -12.19 -5.48
C LEU A 207 -23.84 -12.79 -6.63
N ASP A 208 -23.64 -12.00 -7.69
CA ASP A 208 -22.65 -12.29 -8.72
C ASP A 208 -21.22 -12.25 -8.16
N PHE A 209 -20.24 -12.57 -9.00
CA PHE A 209 -18.85 -12.68 -8.57
C PHE A 209 -18.31 -11.38 -7.98
N GLU A 210 -18.48 -10.26 -8.68
CA GLU A 210 -17.92 -8.96 -8.29
C GLU A 210 -18.52 -8.46 -6.97
N ARG A 211 -19.85 -8.46 -6.85
CA ARG A 211 -20.53 -8.07 -5.60
C ARG A 211 -20.24 -9.03 -4.46
N GLY A 212 -20.10 -10.31 -4.75
CA GLY A 212 -19.66 -11.32 -3.78
C GLY A 212 -18.24 -11.08 -3.28
N PHE A 213 -17.31 -10.71 -4.17
CA PHE A 213 -15.95 -10.31 -3.81
C PHE A 213 -15.93 -9.12 -2.85
N PHE A 214 -16.62 -8.02 -3.20
CA PHE A 214 -16.67 -6.83 -2.33
C PHE A 214 -17.33 -7.11 -0.98
N THR A 215 -18.34 -7.99 -0.95
CA THR A 215 -18.95 -8.43 0.31
C THR A 215 -17.94 -9.20 1.18
N LEU A 216 -17.18 -10.14 0.60
CA LEU A 216 -16.15 -10.88 1.32
C LEU A 216 -15.02 -9.98 1.80
N GLN A 217 -14.52 -9.09 0.94
CA GLN A 217 -13.46 -8.16 1.28
C GLN A 217 -13.84 -7.30 2.49
N ASN A 218 -15.06 -6.75 2.49
CA ASN A 218 -15.55 -5.93 3.59
C ASN A 218 -15.76 -6.72 4.89
N ALA A 219 -16.25 -7.97 4.79
CA ALA A 219 -16.65 -8.77 5.94
C ALA A 219 -15.53 -9.65 6.52
N MET A 220 -14.39 -9.78 5.85
CA MET A 220 -13.37 -10.78 6.15
C MET A 220 -12.87 -10.70 7.59
N GLY A 221 -12.53 -9.50 8.08
CA GLY A 221 -12.03 -9.31 9.45
C GLY A 221 -13.05 -9.78 10.49
N HIS A 222 -14.29 -9.30 10.38
CA HIS A 222 -15.34 -9.63 11.34
C HIS A 222 -15.77 -11.10 11.26
N LEU A 223 -15.84 -11.68 10.06
CA LEU A 223 -16.12 -13.12 9.90
C LEU A 223 -15.05 -14.00 10.52
N ARG A 224 -13.78 -13.59 10.50
CA ARG A 224 -12.69 -14.29 11.19
C ARG A 224 -12.87 -14.27 12.72
N ASN A 225 -13.18 -13.09 13.27
CA ASN A 225 -13.45 -12.93 14.70
C ASN A 225 -14.65 -13.76 15.16
N LEU A 226 -15.65 -13.93 14.29
CA LEU A 226 -16.81 -14.79 14.56
C LEU A 226 -16.57 -16.29 14.28
N GLY A 227 -15.42 -16.70 13.76
CA GLY A 227 -15.14 -18.07 13.34
C GLY A 227 -15.97 -18.56 12.13
N ALA A 228 -16.54 -17.63 11.36
CA ALA A 228 -17.45 -17.92 10.23
C ALA A 228 -16.79 -17.75 8.85
N TRP A 229 -15.53 -17.34 8.80
CA TRP A 229 -14.80 -17.07 7.56
C TRP A 229 -14.72 -18.31 6.64
N ASP A 230 -14.33 -19.46 7.16
CA ASP A 230 -14.15 -20.66 6.34
C ASP A 230 -15.45 -21.10 5.66
N GLN A 231 -16.59 -20.93 6.34
CA GLN A 231 -17.90 -21.23 5.78
C GLN A 231 -18.27 -20.26 4.65
N ALA A 232 -18.00 -18.95 4.84
CA ALA A 232 -18.25 -17.93 3.84
C ALA A 232 -17.37 -18.14 2.60
N TRP A 233 -16.08 -18.40 2.81
CA TRP A 233 -15.13 -18.71 1.76
C TRP A 233 -15.51 -19.97 0.97
N ALA A 234 -15.91 -21.04 1.66
CA ALA A 234 -16.38 -22.27 1.00
C ALA A 234 -17.62 -22.04 0.14
N ALA A 235 -18.57 -21.24 0.63
CA ALA A 235 -19.77 -20.88 -0.12
C ALA A 235 -19.44 -20.09 -1.39
N PHE A 236 -18.56 -19.09 -1.30
CA PHE A 236 -18.07 -18.29 -2.44
C PHE A 236 -17.32 -19.16 -3.45
N SER A 237 -16.39 -19.98 -2.99
CA SER A 237 -15.58 -20.87 -3.84
C SER A 237 -16.46 -21.91 -4.56
N LYS A 238 -17.43 -22.48 -3.86
CA LYS A 238 -18.38 -23.43 -4.46
C LYS A 238 -19.19 -22.79 -5.59
N LYS A 239 -19.62 -21.55 -5.37
CA LYS A 239 -20.46 -20.83 -6.35
C LYS A 239 -19.68 -20.38 -7.59
N HIS A 240 -18.47 -19.88 -7.40
CA HIS A 240 -17.70 -19.22 -8.46
C HIS A 240 -16.59 -20.10 -9.05
N GLY A 241 -16.31 -21.26 -8.47
CA GLY A 241 -15.40 -22.27 -9.04
C GLY A 241 -13.98 -21.74 -9.26
N ALA A 242 -13.51 -21.86 -10.50
CA ALA A 242 -12.14 -21.44 -10.85
C ALA A 242 -11.86 -19.95 -10.63
N LEU A 243 -12.87 -19.08 -10.76
CA LEU A 243 -12.72 -17.65 -10.54
C LEU A 243 -12.40 -17.30 -9.08
N ALA A 244 -12.74 -18.15 -8.12
CA ALA A 244 -12.42 -17.91 -6.73
C ALA A 244 -10.93 -18.12 -6.39
N LYS A 245 -10.19 -18.94 -7.16
CA LYS A 245 -8.80 -19.30 -6.84
C LYS A 245 -7.86 -18.11 -6.64
N PRO A 246 -7.82 -17.09 -7.53
CA PRO A 246 -6.94 -15.94 -7.39
C PRO A 246 -7.41 -14.92 -6.32
N VAL A 247 -8.64 -15.06 -5.83
CA VAL A 247 -9.23 -14.11 -4.88
C VAL A 247 -8.60 -14.21 -3.49
N LEU A 248 -8.44 -15.43 -2.95
CA LEU A 248 -7.94 -15.61 -1.58
C LEU A 248 -6.52 -15.05 -1.37
N PRO A 249 -5.54 -15.34 -2.25
CA PRO A 249 -4.23 -14.71 -2.15
C PRO A 249 -4.28 -13.18 -2.14
N SER A 250 -5.15 -12.58 -2.98
CA SER A 250 -5.31 -11.13 -3.04
C SER A 250 -5.98 -10.56 -1.78
N LEU A 251 -7.00 -11.23 -1.23
CA LEU A 251 -7.62 -10.81 0.04
C LEU A 251 -6.62 -10.85 1.21
N LEU A 252 -5.78 -11.88 1.29
CA LEU A 252 -4.75 -11.98 2.32
C LEU A 252 -3.68 -10.89 2.17
N GLU A 253 -3.29 -10.60 0.93
CA GLU A 253 -2.32 -9.55 0.65
C GLU A 253 -2.89 -8.15 0.92
N ILE A 254 -4.18 -7.90 0.64
CA ILE A 254 -4.85 -6.64 1.02
C ILE A 254 -4.73 -6.42 2.53
N ILE A 255 -5.10 -7.40 3.35
CA ILE A 255 -5.01 -7.29 4.82
C ILE A 255 -3.58 -6.98 5.26
N ARG A 256 -2.59 -7.69 4.70
CA ARG A 256 -1.18 -7.45 5.02
C ARG A 256 -0.77 -6.01 4.66
N ARG A 257 -1.13 -5.55 3.47
CA ARG A 257 -0.79 -4.20 3.01
C ARG A 257 -1.48 -3.13 3.82
N ASP A 258 -2.77 -3.29 4.09
CA ASP A 258 -3.56 -2.34 4.89
C ASP A 258 -2.99 -2.21 6.32
N ALA A 259 -2.60 -3.33 6.94
CA ALA A 259 -1.95 -3.31 8.24
C ALA A 259 -0.62 -2.54 8.23
N LEU A 260 0.24 -2.76 7.21
CA LEU A 260 1.51 -2.06 7.09
C LEU A 260 1.31 -0.56 6.78
N VAL A 261 0.36 -0.24 5.90
CA VAL A 261 0.03 1.16 5.58
C VAL A 261 -0.51 1.91 6.79
N ALA A 262 -1.37 1.26 7.59
CA ALA A 262 -1.91 1.86 8.81
C ALA A 262 -0.81 2.21 9.84
N MET A 263 0.28 1.44 9.88
CA MET A 263 1.41 1.74 10.78
C MET A 263 2.16 3.02 10.41
N ARG A 264 2.09 3.44 9.13
CA ARG A 264 2.79 4.64 8.68
C ARG A 264 2.37 5.90 9.45
N SER A 265 1.09 6.03 9.79
CA SER A 265 0.59 7.19 10.53
C SER A 265 1.12 7.28 11.97
N SER A 266 1.48 6.14 12.58
CA SER A 266 2.07 6.06 13.91
C SER A 266 3.60 6.09 13.92
N ILE A 267 4.25 6.00 12.75
CA ILE A 267 5.71 6.06 12.60
C ILE A 267 6.06 7.44 12.02
N GLU A 268 6.79 8.25 12.79
CA GLU A 268 7.18 9.60 12.36
C GLU A 268 8.58 9.63 11.72
N ASP A 269 9.49 8.77 12.17
CA ASP A 269 10.85 8.71 11.70
C ASP A 269 10.95 8.28 10.23
N PRO A 270 11.58 9.05 9.33
CA PRO A 270 11.70 8.73 7.91
C PRO A 270 12.47 7.42 7.63
N ASP A 271 13.41 7.04 8.47
CA ASP A 271 14.21 5.82 8.30
C ASP A 271 13.37 4.58 8.65
N HIS A 272 12.54 4.67 9.67
CA HIS A 272 11.56 3.64 10.00
C HIS A 272 10.47 3.54 8.93
N ARG A 273 10.00 4.66 8.38
CA ARG A 273 9.08 4.68 7.22
C ARG A 273 9.74 4.10 5.97
N PHE A 274 11.02 4.34 5.77
CA PHE A 274 11.78 3.72 4.68
C PHE A 274 11.79 2.20 4.81
N LEU A 275 12.14 1.67 5.99
CA LEU A 275 12.07 0.22 6.24
C LEU A 275 10.66 -0.33 5.97
N LEU A 276 9.62 0.32 6.52
CA LEU A 276 8.21 -0.08 6.30
C LEU A 276 7.86 -0.12 4.81
N ALA A 277 8.28 0.90 4.03
CA ALA A 277 8.06 0.97 2.60
C ALA A 277 8.76 -0.17 1.84
N LEU A 278 9.99 -0.53 2.22
CA LEU A 278 10.71 -1.66 1.62
C LEU A 278 10.02 -2.98 1.90
N LEU A 279 9.60 -3.23 3.14
CA LEU A 279 8.89 -4.45 3.54
C LEU A 279 7.51 -4.57 2.90
N LEU A 280 6.88 -3.43 2.57
CA LEU A 280 5.59 -3.38 1.86
C LEU A 280 5.74 -3.69 0.37
N ASN A 281 6.77 -3.16 -0.29
CA ASN A 281 6.84 -3.08 -1.75
C ASN A 281 7.87 -3.99 -2.40
N LEU A 282 8.88 -4.50 -1.68
CA LEU A 282 9.89 -5.38 -2.23
C LEU A 282 9.56 -6.86 -1.99
N GLU A 283 9.95 -7.71 -2.94
CA GLU A 283 9.57 -9.12 -2.97
C GLU A 283 10.73 -10.06 -2.59
N SER A 284 11.95 -9.53 -2.42
CA SER A 284 13.11 -10.34 -2.04
C SER A 284 14.02 -9.63 -1.03
N ARG A 285 14.72 -10.44 -0.27
CA ARG A 285 15.75 -10.00 0.67
C ARG A 285 16.83 -9.19 0.00
N GLU A 286 17.33 -9.65 -1.15
CA GLU A 286 18.42 -9.00 -1.90
C GLU A 286 17.99 -7.59 -2.32
N ALA A 287 16.75 -7.42 -2.78
CA ALA A 287 16.23 -6.12 -3.17
C ALA A 287 16.14 -5.16 -1.97
N VAL A 288 15.68 -5.65 -0.80
CA VAL A 288 15.64 -4.83 0.43
C VAL A 288 17.05 -4.40 0.83
N LEU A 289 18.01 -5.33 0.91
CA LEU A 289 19.38 -5.03 1.30
C LEU A 289 20.06 -4.07 0.33
N ALA A 290 19.83 -4.23 -0.98
CA ALA A 290 20.36 -3.33 -2.01
C ALA A 290 19.84 -1.90 -1.87
N MET A 291 18.56 -1.73 -1.54
CA MET A 291 17.96 -0.40 -1.31
C MET A 291 18.51 0.25 -0.04
N VAL A 292 18.69 -0.51 1.04
CA VAL A 292 19.31 -0.01 2.28
C VAL A 292 20.76 0.41 2.00
N ALA A 293 21.57 -0.44 1.35
CA ALA A 293 22.97 -0.13 1.01
C ALA A 293 23.12 1.08 0.07
N ARG A 294 22.11 1.40 -0.73
CA ARG A 294 22.12 2.57 -1.62
C ARG A 294 21.94 3.89 -0.85
N ARG A 295 21.14 3.88 0.23
CA ARG A 295 20.80 5.08 1.01
C ARG A 295 21.68 5.27 2.24
N TYR A 296 22.12 4.18 2.87
CA TYR A 296 22.83 4.20 4.15
C TYR A 296 24.19 3.53 4.05
N SER A 297 25.15 4.04 4.80
CA SER A 297 26.48 3.43 5.00
C SER A 297 26.40 2.28 6.01
N GLY A 298 27.38 1.38 5.98
CA GLY A 298 27.49 0.26 6.90
C GLY A 298 26.84 -1.02 6.37
N ASP A 299 26.66 -2.01 7.26
CA ASP A 299 26.00 -3.25 6.91
C ASP A 299 24.48 -3.05 6.86
N PRO A 300 23.82 -3.34 5.71
CA PRO A 300 22.38 -3.21 5.59
C PRO A 300 21.57 -4.00 6.62
N LEU A 301 22.04 -5.17 7.04
CA LEU A 301 21.36 -5.97 8.05
C LEU A 301 21.48 -5.36 9.44
N GLU A 302 22.62 -4.77 9.78
CA GLU A 302 22.80 -4.05 11.04
C GLU A 302 21.87 -2.84 11.08
N ASN A 303 21.77 -2.06 10.00
CA ASN A 303 20.82 -0.94 9.91
C ASN A 303 19.37 -1.41 10.12
N ILE A 304 18.93 -2.45 9.39
CA ILE A 304 17.57 -3.01 9.50
C ILE A 304 17.31 -3.48 10.93
N PHE A 305 18.25 -4.17 11.55
CA PHE A 305 18.09 -4.66 12.92
C PHE A 305 18.05 -3.51 13.94
N HIS A 306 18.88 -2.47 13.74
CA HIS A 306 18.84 -1.27 14.56
C HIS A 306 17.45 -0.60 14.54
N TRP A 307 16.90 -0.37 13.36
CA TRP A 307 15.53 0.16 13.20
C TRP A 307 14.47 -0.75 13.81
N ALA A 308 14.62 -2.08 13.70
CA ALA A 308 13.71 -3.01 14.35
C ALA A 308 13.72 -2.85 15.88
N VAL A 309 14.89 -2.66 16.48
CA VAL A 309 15.04 -2.39 17.93
C VAL A 309 14.40 -1.05 18.29
N GLU A 310 14.70 0.01 17.54
CA GLU A 310 14.14 1.34 17.80
C GLU A 310 12.61 1.34 17.70
N LEU A 311 12.04 0.70 16.67
CA LEU A 311 10.58 0.57 16.49
C LEU A 311 9.89 -0.05 17.70
N THR A 312 10.53 -0.99 18.41
CA THR A 312 9.95 -1.57 19.62
C THR A 312 9.83 -0.59 20.79
N HIS A 313 10.54 0.55 20.73
CA HIS A 313 10.57 1.57 21.79
C HIS A 313 9.80 2.85 21.41
N CYS A 314 9.48 3.05 20.11
CA CYS A 314 8.98 4.33 19.60
C CYS A 314 7.48 4.57 19.74
N SER A 315 6.65 3.60 20.19
CA SER A 315 5.21 3.79 20.34
C SER A 315 4.62 3.04 21.52
N GLU A 316 3.55 3.60 22.12
CA GLU A 316 2.77 2.92 23.18
C GLU A 316 2.18 1.58 22.74
N SER A 317 1.92 1.41 21.44
CA SER A 317 1.48 0.13 20.85
C SER A 317 2.64 -0.74 20.40
N GLY A 318 3.91 -0.22 20.49
CA GLY A 318 5.13 -0.90 20.05
C GLY A 318 4.99 -1.43 18.65
N THR A 319 4.56 -0.66 17.65
CA THR A 319 4.23 -1.19 16.30
C THR A 319 4.74 -2.62 16.12
N TRP A 320 4.11 -3.52 16.89
CA TRP A 320 4.79 -4.65 17.50
C TRP A 320 5.46 -5.51 16.47
N ILE A 321 6.73 -5.28 16.42
CA ILE A 321 7.68 -5.64 15.40
C ILE A 321 6.97 -5.88 14.08
N LEU A 322 6.36 -4.79 13.59
CA LEU A 322 5.68 -4.77 12.30
C LEU A 322 4.70 -5.94 12.12
N ASN A 323 3.76 -6.01 13.07
CA ASN A 323 2.63 -6.95 13.04
C ASN A 323 3.00 -8.43 13.24
N ALA A 324 4.05 -8.69 14.03
CA ALA A 324 4.38 -10.05 14.45
C ALA A 324 3.66 -10.38 15.75
N GLU A 325 2.92 -11.48 15.77
CA GLU A 325 2.27 -11.99 16.98
C GLU A 325 3.21 -12.95 17.70
N PHE A 326 3.41 -12.73 19.01
CA PHE A 326 4.22 -13.66 19.81
C PHE A 326 3.49 -14.99 19.91
N PRO A 327 4.19 -16.14 19.70
CA PRO A 327 3.52 -17.44 19.68
C PRO A 327 2.92 -17.82 21.04
N ASP A 328 1.62 -18.17 21.05
CA ASP A 328 0.87 -18.55 22.26
C ASP A 328 1.42 -19.82 22.96
N ASP A 329 2.15 -20.66 22.22
CA ASP A 329 2.74 -21.88 22.75
C ASP A 329 4.08 -21.64 23.48
N ILE A 330 4.51 -20.40 23.62
CA ILE A 330 5.69 -19.99 24.37
C ILE A 330 5.28 -19.21 25.61
N GLU A 331 5.31 -19.84 26.75
CA GLU A 331 4.98 -19.23 28.04
C GLU A 331 6.17 -18.37 28.51
N LEU A 332 6.07 -17.04 28.35
CA LEU A 332 7.03 -16.05 28.85
C LEU A 332 6.32 -14.82 29.40
N PRO A 333 6.88 -14.16 30.44
CA PRO A 333 6.42 -12.86 30.88
C PRO A 333 6.43 -11.84 29.73
N PRO A 334 5.47 -10.91 29.66
CA PRO A 334 5.39 -9.92 28.56
C PRO A 334 6.66 -9.11 28.33
N ASP A 335 7.39 -8.79 29.40
CA ASP A 335 8.64 -8.04 29.36
C ASP A 335 9.83 -8.85 28.78
N GLU A 336 9.76 -10.17 28.78
CA GLU A 336 10.75 -11.07 28.17
C GLU A 336 10.44 -11.42 26.71
N GLN A 337 9.20 -11.24 26.26
CA GLN A 337 8.77 -11.61 24.90
C GLN A 337 9.49 -10.79 23.82
N ALA A 338 9.55 -9.46 23.96
CA ALA A 338 10.19 -8.58 23.00
C ALA A 338 11.70 -8.86 22.85
N PRO A 339 12.49 -8.98 23.93
CA PRO A 339 13.91 -9.34 23.83
C PRO A 339 14.14 -10.67 23.12
N LEU A 340 13.34 -11.70 23.43
CA LEU A 340 13.46 -13.01 22.78
C LEU A 340 13.14 -12.91 21.29
N PHE A 341 12.09 -12.17 20.94
CA PHE A 341 11.66 -12.01 19.55
C PHE A 341 12.71 -11.27 18.72
N LEU A 342 13.30 -10.18 19.24
CA LEU A 342 14.39 -9.45 18.60
C LEU A 342 15.64 -10.33 18.43
N THR A 343 15.97 -11.12 19.44
CA THR A 343 17.11 -12.04 19.35
C THR A 343 16.86 -13.11 18.27
N ALA A 344 15.63 -13.63 18.17
CA ALA A 344 15.24 -14.57 17.12
C ALA A 344 15.27 -13.91 15.74
N LEU A 345 14.73 -12.70 15.61
CA LEU A 345 14.77 -11.92 14.37
C LEU A 345 16.22 -11.72 13.88
N ASN A 346 17.10 -11.25 14.76
CA ASN A 346 18.52 -11.04 14.42
C ASN A 346 19.18 -12.35 13.96
N HIS A 347 18.93 -13.46 14.69
CA HIS A 347 19.47 -14.76 14.33
C HIS A 347 19.00 -15.22 12.94
N PHE A 348 17.71 -15.07 12.64
CA PHE A 348 17.16 -15.49 11.35
C PHE A 348 17.57 -14.54 10.21
N LEU A 349 17.77 -13.26 10.49
CA LEU A 349 18.28 -12.29 9.50
C LEU A 349 19.75 -12.50 9.20
N ALA A 350 20.60 -12.62 10.21
CA ALA A 350 22.03 -12.77 10.04
C ALA A 350 22.45 -14.19 9.61
N GLY A 351 21.66 -15.20 9.98
CA GLY A 351 22.05 -16.61 9.85
C GLY A 351 23.17 -16.98 10.83
N GLY A 352 23.77 -18.13 10.61
CA GLY A 352 24.94 -18.55 11.39
C GLY A 352 24.60 -19.39 12.63
N LYS A 353 25.51 -19.38 13.62
CA LYS A 353 25.34 -20.20 14.83
C LYS A 353 24.28 -19.62 15.75
N THR A 354 23.44 -20.48 16.32
CA THR A 354 22.42 -20.08 17.30
C THR A 354 23.06 -19.37 18.48
N PRO A 355 22.66 -18.14 18.81
CA PRO A 355 23.20 -17.37 19.93
C PRO A 355 22.89 -18.05 21.27
N PRO A 356 23.65 -17.76 22.34
CA PRO A 356 23.48 -18.39 23.65
C PRO A 356 22.05 -18.30 24.19
N GLU A 357 21.40 -17.17 24.00
CA GLU A 357 20.03 -16.86 24.47
C GLU A 357 19.00 -17.78 23.84
N LEU A 358 19.19 -18.18 22.57
CA LEU A 358 18.30 -19.12 21.88
C LEU A 358 18.66 -20.58 22.09
N LYS A 359 19.80 -20.90 22.71
CA LYS A 359 20.17 -22.30 22.96
C LYS A 359 19.30 -22.97 24.03
N SER A 360 18.74 -22.18 24.95
CA SER A 360 17.80 -22.65 25.97
C SER A 360 16.38 -22.82 25.42
N VAL A 361 16.09 -22.23 24.27
CA VAL A 361 14.78 -22.29 23.60
C VAL A 361 14.64 -23.63 22.87
N SER A 362 13.53 -24.34 23.08
CA SER A 362 13.29 -25.60 22.40
C SER A 362 13.26 -25.45 20.87
N LYS A 363 13.57 -26.52 20.14
CA LYS A 363 13.47 -26.50 18.67
C LYS A 363 12.06 -26.18 18.18
N LYS A 364 11.03 -26.63 18.93
CA LYS A 364 9.62 -26.34 18.65
C LYS A 364 9.38 -24.85 18.77
N ASN A 365 9.76 -24.22 19.86
CA ASN A 365 9.57 -22.80 20.12
C ASN A 365 10.34 -21.92 19.11
N LEU A 366 11.56 -22.31 18.70
CA LEU A 366 12.29 -21.65 17.63
C LEU A 366 11.52 -21.71 16.29
N SER A 367 10.89 -22.85 16.00
CA SER A 367 10.06 -23.01 14.81
C SER A 367 8.81 -22.12 14.88
N SER A 368 8.18 -22.01 16.06
CA SER A 368 7.02 -21.13 16.27
C SER A 368 7.39 -19.65 16.13
N LEU A 369 8.52 -19.22 16.70
CA LEU A 369 9.05 -17.85 16.52
C LEU A 369 9.34 -17.54 15.06
N ARG A 370 9.94 -18.49 14.33
CA ARG A 370 10.20 -18.33 12.91
C ARG A 370 8.90 -18.20 12.11
N ALA A 371 7.92 -19.05 12.38
CA ALA A 371 6.61 -19.01 11.71
C ALA A 371 5.88 -17.68 11.98
N ALA A 372 5.93 -17.16 13.21
CA ALA A 372 5.38 -15.86 13.56
C ALA A 372 6.03 -14.72 12.76
N LEU A 373 7.36 -14.71 12.67
CA LEU A 373 8.10 -13.74 11.86
C LEU A 373 7.80 -13.89 10.36
N GLU A 374 7.70 -15.11 9.83
CA GLU A 374 7.35 -15.37 8.44
C GLU A 374 5.89 -15.00 8.09
N SER A 375 5.01 -14.89 9.09
CA SER A 375 3.64 -14.39 8.92
C SER A 375 3.50 -12.87 9.02
N SER A 376 4.55 -12.17 9.41
CA SER A 376 4.63 -10.73 9.62
C SER A 376 5.23 -9.96 8.43
N ALA A 377 5.50 -8.67 8.59
CA ALA A 377 6.21 -7.85 7.61
C ALA A 377 7.62 -8.37 7.28
N TRP A 378 8.27 -9.09 8.19
CA TRP A 378 9.63 -9.64 8.02
C TRP A 378 9.73 -10.79 7.02
N LYS A 379 8.61 -11.32 6.55
CA LYS A 379 8.54 -12.46 5.61
C LYS A 379 9.53 -12.34 4.45
N MET A 380 9.69 -11.14 3.89
CA MET A 380 10.54 -10.93 2.70
C MET A 380 12.04 -11.01 3.02
N LEU A 381 12.41 -10.70 4.24
CA LEU A 381 13.81 -10.77 4.71
C LEU A 381 14.20 -12.17 5.20
N LEU A 382 13.23 -13.03 5.46
CA LEU A 382 13.43 -14.37 6.03
C LEU A 382 13.37 -15.51 5.00
N LYS A 383 13.05 -15.16 3.75
CA LYS A 383 13.02 -16.09 2.61
C LYS A 383 14.40 -16.43 2.08
#